data_6d0287982622aba4737aae2509e4b4c2
#
_entry.id   6d0287982622aba4737aae2509e4b4c2
#
_cell.length_a   1.000
_cell.length_b   1.000
_cell.length_c   1.000
_cell.angle_alpha   90.00
_cell.angle_beta   90.00
_cell.angle_gamma   90.00
#
_symmetry.space_group_name_H-M   'P 1'
#
loop_
_entity.id
_entity.type
_entity.pdbx_description
1 polymer ?
#
loop_
_entity_poly.entity_id
_entity_poly.type
_entity_poly.pdbx_seq_one_letter_code
_entity_poly.pdbx_strand_id
1 'polypeptide(L)'
;MTKDWYPPAGMRLGATHYVTRSAPWLKHYFGLRDLESAFAPGIKGIVFWGGRSTAKLARRIAWFRRLPYWYLEDGYLRSVGLGKENTLPISIIVDDLGMPVDASKASRLEGLIAGSVEMDVAGLGANIREALVANRLSKYNNLPHREPRLERTTRRRVLLVDQVFGDVSVPMSGGSPESFARMLEDAVASGIQCVVRTHPDVMAGFRKGYLTEKAAGAPGVILLADAVSAASVLDAVDEVWTVSSQFGLDALLRGIPVRCYGAPFYAGWGLTDDRLGEASREALPRRLARPSVDHLAAATFSLYPSYRDTATWEEIDVFRAIDTLVAERNRLALD
;
A
#
# COMPACT_ATOMS: atom_id res chain seq x y z
N MET A 1 1.26 1.73 22.08
CA MET A 1 1.25 3.23 21.98
C MET A 1 -0.15 3.68 21.63
N THR A 2 -0.69 4.66 22.37
CA THR A 2 -1.96 5.28 22.01
C THR A 2 -1.77 6.11 20.74
N LYS A 3 -2.64 5.92 19.76
CA LYS A 3 -2.62 6.68 18.50
C LYS A 3 -3.47 7.94 18.70
N ASP A 4 -2.84 8.98 19.23
CA ASP A 4 -3.47 10.25 19.61
C ASP A 4 -4.09 11.01 18.43
N TRP A 5 -3.73 10.65 17.21
CA TRP A 5 -4.30 11.19 15.97
C TRP A 5 -5.60 10.49 15.52
N TYR A 6 -6.00 9.39 16.17
CA TYR A 6 -7.26 8.72 15.87
C TYR A 6 -8.45 9.53 16.43
N PRO A 7 -9.66 9.35 15.88
CA PRO A 7 -10.85 9.91 16.52
C PRO A 7 -10.92 9.46 17.98
N PRO A 8 -11.20 10.37 18.93
CA PRO A 8 -11.39 9.98 20.32
C PRO A 8 -12.45 8.89 20.47
N ALA A 9 -12.21 7.94 21.38
CA ALA A 9 -13.15 6.86 21.64
C ALA A 9 -14.54 7.39 22.00
N GLY A 10 -15.60 6.80 21.42
CA GLY A 10 -16.99 7.23 21.63
C GLY A 10 -17.40 8.53 20.91
N MET A 11 -16.51 9.14 20.13
CA MET A 11 -16.86 10.32 19.32
C MET A 11 -17.93 9.97 18.29
N ARG A 12 -19.02 10.77 18.23
CA ARG A 12 -20.03 10.63 17.19
C ARG A 12 -19.43 10.99 15.83
N LEU A 13 -19.20 9.98 14.98
CA LEU A 13 -18.57 10.14 13.68
C LEU A 13 -19.60 10.06 12.56
N GLY A 14 -19.53 11.05 11.67
CA GLY A 14 -20.19 11.02 10.38
C GLY A 14 -19.31 10.38 9.33
N ALA A 15 -19.91 9.71 8.36
CA ALA A 15 -19.18 9.10 7.26
C ALA A 15 -19.86 9.38 5.91
N THR A 16 -19.08 9.27 4.82
CA THR A 16 -19.64 9.32 3.47
C THR A 16 -20.54 8.13 3.21
N HIS A 17 -21.50 8.29 2.30
CA HIS A 17 -22.40 7.22 1.89
C HIS A 17 -21.68 5.92 1.48
N TYR A 18 -20.52 6.04 0.83
CA TYR A 18 -19.70 4.88 0.52
C TYR A 18 -19.28 4.11 1.79
N VAL A 19 -18.79 4.81 2.80
CA VAL A 19 -18.34 4.19 4.06
C VAL A 19 -19.51 3.56 4.81
N THR A 20 -20.61 4.28 4.98
CA THR A 20 -21.77 3.77 5.72
C THR A 20 -22.39 2.52 5.05
N ARG A 21 -22.32 2.42 3.73
CA ARG A 21 -22.94 1.34 2.97
C ARG A 21 -22.02 0.16 2.70
N SER A 22 -20.76 0.44 2.34
CA SER A 22 -19.80 -0.60 1.90
C SER A 22 -18.83 -1.02 2.98
N ALA A 23 -18.71 -0.27 4.05
CA ALA A 23 -17.79 -0.55 5.16
C ALA A 23 -18.43 -0.31 6.55
N PRO A 24 -19.65 -0.83 6.82
CA PRO A 24 -20.33 -0.64 8.10
C PRO A 24 -19.57 -1.27 9.28
N TRP A 25 -18.69 -2.23 9.01
CA TRP A 25 -17.79 -2.88 9.96
C TRP A 25 -16.76 -1.92 10.58
N LEU A 26 -16.48 -0.77 9.95
CA LEU A 26 -15.56 0.25 10.49
C LEU A 26 -15.97 0.76 11.88
N LYS A 27 -17.24 0.70 12.23
CA LYS A 27 -17.73 1.04 13.58
C LYS A 27 -16.98 0.28 14.69
N HIS A 28 -16.58 -0.97 14.43
CA HIS A 28 -15.84 -1.78 15.38
C HIS A 28 -14.41 -1.26 15.61
N TYR A 29 -13.78 -0.69 14.59
CA TYR A 29 -12.45 -0.06 14.73
C TYR A 29 -12.48 1.20 15.62
N PHE A 30 -13.61 1.89 15.66
CA PHE A 30 -13.78 3.10 16.46
C PHE A 30 -14.57 2.89 17.76
N GLY A 31 -14.95 1.65 18.07
CA GLY A 31 -15.76 1.35 19.26
C GLY A 31 -17.13 2.02 19.24
N LEU A 32 -17.73 2.17 18.07
CA LEU A 32 -19.01 2.87 17.89
C LEU A 32 -20.16 1.88 17.73
N ARG A 33 -21.35 2.30 18.17
CA ARG A 33 -22.58 1.57 17.87
C ARG A 33 -22.90 1.60 16.38
N ASP A 34 -22.72 2.79 15.74
CA ASP A 34 -22.96 2.97 14.32
C ASP A 34 -22.18 4.18 13.77
N LEU A 35 -22.00 4.21 12.44
CA LEU A 35 -21.48 5.35 11.69
C LEU A 35 -22.65 6.12 11.09
N GLU A 36 -22.76 7.41 11.46
CA GLU A 36 -23.83 8.27 11.00
C GLU A 36 -23.54 8.84 9.60
N SER A 37 -24.55 9.44 8.95
CA SER A 37 -24.31 10.21 7.73
C SER A 37 -23.42 11.42 8.04
N ALA A 38 -22.53 11.82 7.13
CA ALA A 38 -21.75 13.05 7.23
C ALA A 38 -22.62 14.33 7.34
N PHE A 39 -23.91 14.23 7.00
CA PHE A 39 -24.90 15.31 7.14
C PHE A 39 -25.68 15.25 8.46
N ALA A 40 -25.55 14.19 9.25
CA ALA A 40 -26.32 14.05 10.49
C ALA A 40 -26.05 15.20 11.48
N PRO A 41 -27.06 15.64 12.22
CA PRO A 41 -26.87 16.66 13.27
C PRO A 41 -26.08 16.06 14.43
N GLY A 42 -25.25 16.90 15.09
CA GLY A 42 -24.54 16.53 16.32
C GLY A 42 -23.34 15.60 16.14
N ILE A 43 -22.94 15.20 14.94
CA ILE A 43 -21.63 14.56 14.71
C ILE A 43 -20.50 15.51 15.10
N LYS A 44 -19.38 14.95 15.56
CA LYS A 44 -18.21 15.69 16.06
C LYS A 44 -16.99 15.55 15.17
N GLY A 45 -17.05 14.69 14.17
CA GLY A 45 -15.99 14.49 13.17
C GLY A 45 -16.48 13.70 11.99
N ILE A 46 -15.69 13.65 10.92
CA ILE A 46 -16.04 12.97 9.68
C ILE A 46 -14.92 12.02 9.26
N VAL A 47 -15.29 10.78 8.95
CA VAL A 47 -14.37 9.78 8.37
C VAL A 47 -14.76 9.49 6.90
N PHE A 48 -13.77 9.27 6.06
CA PHE A 48 -14.03 8.95 4.65
C PHE A 48 -12.91 8.10 4.06
N TRP A 49 -13.26 7.26 3.09
CA TRP A 49 -12.32 6.34 2.47
C TRP A 49 -11.52 7.00 1.35
N GLY A 50 -10.21 6.99 1.51
CA GLY A 50 -9.17 7.25 0.53
C GLY A 50 -9.37 8.39 -0.45
N GLY A 51 -8.82 8.18 -1.65
CA GLY A 51 -8.86 9.12 -2.77
C GLY A 51 -10.16 9.11 -3.60
N ARG A 52 -11.28 8.56 -3.09
CA ARG A 52 -12.55 8.51 -3.82
C ARG A 52 -13.15 9.90 -4.03
N SER A 53 -13.98 10.06 -5.05
CA SER A 53 -14.68 11.32 -5.33
C SER A 53 -15.50 11.83 -4.14
N THR A 54 -16.05 10.92 -3.34
CA THR A 54 -16.80 11.23 -2.10
C THR A 54 -15.93 11.87 -1.01
N ALA A 55 -14.62 11.67 -1.01
CA ALA A 55 -13.69 12.29 -0.08
C ALA A 55 -13.62 13.82 -0.25
N LYS A 56 -13.72 14.33 -1.48
CA LYS A 56 -13.78 15.78 -1.75
C LYS A 56 -15.02 16.43 -1.11
N LEU A 57 -16.17 15.73 -1.22
CA LEU A 57 -17.42 16.21 -0.58
C LEU A 57 -17.30 16.15 0.94
N ALA A 58 -16.78 15.06 1.51
CA ALA A 58 -16.61 14.94 2.96
C ALA A 58 -15.73 16.05 3.53
N ARG A 59 -14.60 16.38 2.88
CA ARG A 59 -13.75 17.50 3.31
C ARG A 59 -14.44 18.86 3.23
N ARG A 60 -15.26 19.10 2.18
CA ARG A 60 -16.06 20.33 2.08
C ARG A 60 -17.09 20.44 3.21
N ILE A 61 -17.76 19.33 3.54
CA ILE A 61 -18.70 19.27 4.66
C ILE A 61 -17.98 19.54 5.98
N ALA A 62 -16.83 18.87 6.22
CA ALA A 62 -16.01 19.06 7.41
C ALA A 62 -15.56 20.51 7.55
N TRP A 63 -15.06 21.11 6.48
CA TRP A 63 -14.65 22.51 6.46
C TRP A 63 -15.80 23.46 6.80
N PHE A 64 -16.95 23.31 6.11
CA PHE A 64 -18.12 24.16 6.33
C PHE A 64 -18.67 24.05 7.76
N ARG A 65 -18.68 22.84 8.31
CA ARG A 65 -19.17 22.55 9.68
C ARG A 65 -18.10 22.75 10.76
N ARG A 66 -16.87 23.10 10.40
CA ARG A 66 -15.70 23.21 11.30
C ARG A 66 -15.46 21.95 12.11
N LEU A 67 -15.57 20.77 11.46
CA LEU A 67 -15.35 19.48 12.07
C LEU A 67 -13.98 18.92 11.69
N PRO A 68 -13.28 18.21 12.60
CA PRO A 68 -12.12 17.42 12.25
C PRO A 68 -12.52 16.29 11.29
N TYR A 69 -11.56 15.80 10.52
CA TYR A 69 -11.79 14.69 9.61
C TYR A 69 -10.59 13.75 9.52
N TRP A 70 -10.86 12.53 9.15
CA TRP A 70 -9.85 11.48 8.99
C TRP A 70 -9.99 10.75 7.67
N TYR A 71 -8.86 10.52 7.04
CA TYR A 71 -8.72 9.62 5.91
C TYR A 71 -8.67 8.18 6.42
N LEU A 72 -9.36 7.29 5.74
CA LEU A 72 -9.32 5.84 5.99
C LEU A 72 -8.79 5.15 4.74
N GLU A 73 -8.01 4.10 4.94
CA GLU A 73 -7.59 3.20 3.85
C GLU A 73 -7.31 1.80 4.43
N ASP A 74 -7.24 0.80 3.55
CA ASP A 74 -6.74 -0.53 3.89
C ASP A 74 -5.30 -0.44 4.44
N GLY A 75 -4.99 -1.22 5.46
CA GLY A 75 -3.61 -1.39 5.93
C GLY A 75 -2.73 -2.10 4.90
N TYR A 76 -1.42 -2.08 5.14
CA TYR A 76 -0.42 -2.66 4.25
C TYR A 76 -0.35 -4.19 4.33
N LEU A 77 -0.90 -4.79 5.38
CA LEU A 77 -1.21 -6.21 5.53
C LEU A 77 -2.72 -6.32 5.68
N ARG A 78 -3.44 -6.81 4.65
CA ARG A 78 -4.89 -6.65 4.59
C ARG A 78 -5.68 -7.94 4.79
N SER A 79 -5.48 -8.92 3.95
CA SER A 79 -6.35 -10.12 3.92
C SER A 79 -5.76 -11.22 3.04
N VAL A 80 -6.32 -12.41 3.12
CA VAL A 80 -6.06 -13.44 2.12
C VAL A 80 -6.83 -13.09 0.85
N GLY A 81 -8.16 -12.95 0.89
CA GLY A 81 -8.97 -12.59 -0.27
C GLY A 81 -8.91 -11.10 -0.65
N LEU A 82 -9.59 -10.75 -1.73
CA LEU A 82 -9.64 -9.39 -2.26
C LEU A 82 -10.83 -8.61 -1.68
N GLY A 83 -10.67 -7.30 -1.51
CA GLY A 83 -11.75 -6.42 -1.03
C GLY A 83 -12.97 -6.38 -1.94
N LYS A 84 -12.79 -6.55 -3.26
CA LYS A 84 -13.89 -6.67 -4.23
C LYS A 84 -14.74 -7.93 -4.03
N GLU A 85 -14.23 -8.91 -3.32
CA GLU A 85 -14.90 -10.15 -2.93
C GLU A 85 -15.53 -10.05 -1.54
N ASN A 86 -15.67 -8.84 -1.00
CA ASN A 86 -16.17 -8.54 0.34
C ASN A 86 -15.34 -9.14 1.48
N THR A 87 -14.08 -9.52 1.23
CA THR A 87 -13.18 -9.96 2.30
C THR A 87 -12.85 -8.78 3.21
N LEU A 88 -13.11 -8.96 4.51
CA LEU A 88 -12.82 -7.95 5.52
C LEU A 88 -11.32 -7.73 5.67
N PRO A 89 -10.88 -6.47 5.84
CA PRO A 89 -9.48 -6.20 6.13
C PRO A 89 -9.17 -6.49 7.60
N ILE A 90 -8.03 -7.15 7.86
CA ILE A 90 -7.52 -7.34 9.21
C ILE A 90 -6.89 -6.06 9.78
N SER A 91 -6.54 -5.12 8.91
CA SER A 91 -5.97 -3.83 9.30
C SER A 91 -6.53 -2.67 8.48
N ILE A 92 -6.63 -1.53 9.13
CA ILE A 92 -6.90 -0.23 8.52
C ILE A 92 -5.87 0.80 8.94
N ILE A 93 -5.73 1.83 8.14
CA ILE A 93 -5.01 3.05 8.49
C ILE A 93 -5.98 4.22 8.63
N VAL A 94 -5.67 5.08 9.59
CA VAL A 94 -6.42 6.30 9.89
C VAL A 94 -5.43 7.45 9.96
N ASP A 95 -5.66 8.52 9.22
CA ASP A 95 -4.74 9.65 9.15
C ASP A 95 -5.53 10.98 9.18
N ASP A 96 -5.14 11.92 10.02
CA ASP A 96 -5.76 13.23 10.16
C ASP A 96 -5.02 14.34 9.38
N LEU A 97 -3.84 14.03 8.82
CA LEU A 97 -3.04 14.97 8.03
C LEU A 97 -3.23 14.78 6.54
N GLY A 98 -3.04 13.56 6.06
CA GLY A 98 -3.09 13.24 4.64
C GLY A 98 -3.04 11.76 4.35
N MET A 99 -3.16 11.41 3.08
CA MET A 99 -2.99 10.01 2.66
C MET A 99 -1.51 9.70 2.44
N PRO A 100 -0.99 8.56 2.90
CA PRO A 100 0.41 8.17 2.65
C PRO A 100 0.81 8.07 1.18
N VAL A 101 -0.17 7.89 0.29
CA VAL A 101 0.05 7.86 -1.17
C VAL A 101 0.14 9.25 -1.78
N ASP A 102 -0.21 10.32 -1.06
CA ASP A 102 -0.19 11.72 -1.54
C ASP A 102 1.17 12.37 -1.19
N ALA A 103 2.11 12.33 -2.12
CA ALA A 103 3.45 12.89 -1.97
C ALA A 103 3.44 14.43 -1.81
N SER A 104 2.36 15.12 -2.20
CA SER A 104 2.24 16.57 -2.08
C SER A 104 1.94 17.04 -0.65
N LYS A 105 1.59 16.12 0.27
CA LYS A 105 1.18 16.42 1.65
C LYS A 105 1.91 15.53 2.64
N ALA A 106 2.07 16.07 3.86
CA ALA A 106 2.49 15.24 4.98
C ALA A 106 1.40 14.23 5.35
N SER A 107 1.81 13.08 5.87
CA SER A 107 0.94 12.09 6.51
C SER A 107 1.51 11.68 7.87
N ARG A 108 0.69 11.06 8.72
CA ARG A 108 1.18 10.50 9.98
C ARG A 108 2.22 9.42 9.76
N LEU A 109 2.05 8.59 8.70
CA LEU A 109 3.05 7.60 8.35
C LEU A 109 4.40 8.23 8.03
N GLU A 110 4.43 9.33 7.28
CA GLU A 110 5.67 10.04 6.95
C GLU A 110 6.36 10.54 8.23
N GLY A 111 5.60 11.11 9.18
CA GLY A 111 6.10 11.52 10.49
C GLY A 111 6.60 10.34 11.34
N LEU A 112 5.90 9.21 11.33
CA LEU A 112 6.31 7.99 12.03
C LEU A 112 7.58 7.37 11.45
N ILE A 113 7.74 7.36 10.12
CA ILE A 113 8.97 6.90 9.47
C ILE A 113 10.15 7.79 9.87
N ALA A 114 9.98 9.11 9.81
CA ALA A 114 11.02 10.05 10.20
C ALA A 114 11.40 9.91 11.69
N GLY A 115 10.39 9.86 12.57
CA GLY A 115 10.61 9.75 14.03
C GLY A 115 11.11 8.39 14.48
N SER A 116 10.87 7.31 13.71
CA SER A 116 11.30 5.95 14.09
C SER A 116 12.81 5.82 14.27
N VAL A 117 13.60 6.68 13.63
CA VAL A 117 15.06 6.69 13.72
C VAL A 117 15.54 7.01 15.14
N GLU A 118 14.77 7.82 15.87
CA GLU A 118 15.05 8.20 17.26
C GLU A 118 14.40 7.27 18.28
N MET A 119 13.58 6.30 17.80
CA MET A 119 12.89 5.34 18.64
C MET A 119 13.64 4.01 18.65
N ASP A 120 13.61 3.29 19.77
CA ASP A 120 14.11 1.91 19.86
C ASP A 120 13.10 0.92 19.26
N VAL A 121 12.90 1.00 17.95
CA VAL A 121 11.92 0.15 17.22
C VAL A 121 12.54 -0.69 16.09
N ALA A 122 13.82 -0.56 15.84
CA ALA A 122 14.49 -1.31 14.77
C ALA A 122 14.39 -2.84 15.00
N GLY A 123 14.57 -3.31 16.24
CA GLY A 123 14.40 -4.72 16.60
C GLY A 123 12.98 -5.22 16.37
N LEU A 124 11.96 -4.42 16.71
CA LEU A 124 10.57 -4.75 16.40
C LEU A 124 10.35 -4.83 14.88
N GLY A 125 10.90 -3.87 14.13
CA GLY A 125 10.81 -3.85 12.67
C GLY A 125 11.49 -5.03 12.01
N ALA A 126 12.67 -5.44 12.50
CA ALA A 126 13.37 -6.64 12.03
C ALA A 126 12.50 -7.90 12.22
N ASN A 127 11.93 -8.09 13.41
CA ASN A 127 11.05 -9.22 13.70
C ASN A 127 9.81 -9.24 12.80
N ILE A 128 9.19 -8.08 12.56
CA ILE A 128 8.05 -7.95 11.66
C ILE A 128 8.45 -8.31 10.22
N ARG A 129 9.56 -7.76 9.74
CA ARG A 129 10.09 -8.02 8.39
C ARG A 129 10.38 -9.50 8.20
N GLU A 130 11.07 -10.13 9.15
CA GLU A 130 11.37 -11.55 9.13
C GLU A 130 10.10 -12.41 9.11
N ALA A 131 9.11 -12.10 9.95
CA ALA A 131 7.84 -12.81 9.97
C ALA A 131 7.07 -12.68 8.66
N LEU A 132 7.01 -11.48 8.06
CA LEU A 132 6.35 -11.26 6.77
C LEU A 132 7.05 -12.01 5.64
N VAL A 133 8.38 -11.97 5.59
CA VAL A 133 9.18 -12.64 4.56
C VAL A 133 9.11 -14.15 4.70
N ALA A 134 9.33 -14.70 5.90
CA ALA A 134 9.29 -16.13 6.16
C ALA A 134 7.91 -16.74 5.83
N ASN A 135 6.84 -16.02 6.13
CA ASN A 135 5.48 -16.44 5.81
C ASN A 135 5.02 -16.00 4.41
N ARG A 136 5.90 -15.42 3.58
CA ARG A 136 5.62 -15.02 2.19
C ARG A 136 4.38 -14.13 2.07
N LEU A 137 4.13 -13.27 3.06
CA LEU A 137 2.97 -12.38 3.09
C LEU A 137 3.21 -11.06 2.33
N SER A 138 2.12 -10.51 1.82
CA SER A 138 1.99 -9.18 1.20
C SER A 138 0.63 -8.58 1.56
N LYS A 139 0.23 -7.50 0.90
CA LYS A 139 -1.09 -6.88 1.14
C LYS A 139 -2.26 -7.84 0.91
N TYR A 140 -2.20 -8.62 -0.18
CA TYR A 140 -3.20 -9.63 -0.55
C TYR A 140 -2.50 -10.97 -0.74
N ASN A 141 -3.09 -12.04 -0.21
CA ASN A 141 -2.46 -13.35 -0.10
C ASN A 141 -3.30 -14.46 -0.75
N ASN A 142 -4.07 -14.09 -1.78
CA ASN A 142 -5.03 -14.96 -2.47
C ASN A 142 -4.46 -15.76 -3.64
N LEU A 143 -3.17 -15.62 -3.92
CA LEU A 143 -2.52 -16.31 -5.03
C LEU A 143 -1.53 -17.36 -4.51
N PRO A 144 -1.40 -18.52 -5.21
CA PRO A 144 -0.54 -19.61 -4.77
C PRO A 144 0.95 -19.26 -4.84
N HIS A 145 1.72 -19.90 -3.96
CA HIS A 145 3.18 -19.84 -3.94
C HIS A 145 3.77 -20.89 -4.89
N ARG A 146 3.99 -20.48 -6.13
CA ARG A 146 4.65 -21.33 -7.14
C ARG A 146 5.56 -20.48 -8.01
N GLU A 147 6.58 -21.11 -8.56
CA GLU A 147 7.55 -20.44 -9.43
C GLU A 147 6.86 -19.83 -10.66
N PRO A 148 7.10 -18.55 -10.97
CA PRO A 148 6.58 -17.93 -12.18
C PRO A 148 7.25 -18.54 -13.43
N ARG A 149 6.51 -18.62 -14.54
CA ARG A 149 7.01 -19.17 -15.80
C ARG A 149 7.92 -18.17 -16.51
N LEU A 150 9.15 -18.10 -16.06
CA LEU A 150 10.20 -17.27 -16.64
C LEU A 150 11.33 -18.14 -17.17
N GLU A 151 11.79 -17.85 -18.38
CA GLU A 151 12.96 -18.55 -18.95
C GLU A 151 14.19 -18.36 -18.08
N ARG A 152 14.98 -19.43 -17.91
CA ARG A 152 16.25 -19.35 -17.18
C ARG A 152 17.20 -18.40 -17.89
N THR A 153 17.84 -17.53 -17.13
CA THR A 153 18.80 -16.56 -17.65
C THR A 153 19.93 -16.34 -16.66
N THR A 154 21.09 -15.97 -17.16
CA THR A 154 22.21 -15.44 -16.37
C THR A 154 22.22 -13.91 -16.34
N ARG A 155 21.33 -13.25 -17.07
CA ARG A 155 21.20 -11.81 -17.07
C ARG A 155 20.47 -11.35 -15.82
N ARG A 156 20.85 -10.18 -15.30
CA ARG A 156 20.10 -9.48 -14.26
C ARG A 156 18.66 -9.28 -14.71
N ARG A 157 17.71 -9.66 -13.86
CA ARG A 157 16.27 -9.59 -14.14
C ARG A 157 15.64 -8.47 -13.34
N VAL A 158 15.00 -7.55 -14.03
CA VAL A 158 14.30 -6.43 -13.41
C VAL A 158 12.81 -6.57 -13.65
N LEU A 159 12.05 -6.43 -12.55
CA LEU A 159 10.59 -6.39 -12.58
C LEU A 159 10.10 -4.95 -12.70
N LEU A 160 9.37 -4.65 -13.77
CA LEU A 160 8.59 -3.44 -13.89
C LEU A 160 7.16 -3.71 -13.44
N VAL A 161 6.72 -2.99 -12.42
CA VAL A 161 5.38 -3.18 -11.88
C VAL A 161 4.40 -2.27 -12.61
N ASP A 162 3.51 -2.88 -13.42
CA ASP A 162 2.40 -2.15 -14.05
C ASP A 162 1.30 -1.84 -13.02
N GLN A 163 0.58 -0.76 -13.24
CA GLN A 163 -0.57 -0.36 -12.44
C GLN A 163 -1.78 -0.14 -13.35
N VAL A 164 -2.96 -0.24 -12.78
CA VAL A 164 -4.21 0.00 -13.50
C VAL A 164 -4.30 1.46 -13.90
N PHE A 165 -4.66 1.72 -15.17
CA PHE A 165 -4.86 3.09 -15.66
C PHE A 165 -5.96 3.79 -14.86
N GLY A 166 -5.65 5.01 -14.37
CA GLY A 166 -6.53 5.76 -13.48
C GLY A 166 -6.42 5.40 -12.00
N ASP A 167 -5.44 4.57 -11.60
CA ASP A 167 -5.11 4.37 -10.19
C ASP A 167 -4.71 5.71 -9.56
N VAL A 168 -5.44 6.10 -8.50
CA VAL A 168 -5.26 7.39 -7.83
C VAL A 168 -3.90 7.52 -7.15
N SER A 169 -3.24 6.42 -6.80
CA SER A 169 -1.90 6.44 -6.21
C SER A 169 -0.85 6.97 -7.19
N VAL A 170 -1.04 6.80 -8.49
CA VAL A 170 -0.11 7.28 -9.51
C VAL A 170 -0.02 8.80 -9.50
N PRO A 171 -1.09 9.59 -9.77
CA PRO A 171 -0.98 11.04 -9.73
C PRO A 171 -0.69 11.58 -8.32
N MET A 172 -1.16 10.91 -7.26
CA MET A 172 -0.88 11.32 -5.89
C MET A 172 0.60 11.17 -5.50
N SER A 173 1.31 10.20 -6.08
CA SER A 173 2.77 10.08 -5.90
C SER A 173 3.57 11.01 -6.82
N GLY A 174 2.91 11.91 -7.54
CA GLY A 174 3.52 12.74 -8.58
C GLY A 174 3.92 11.94 -9.83
N GLY A 175 3.43 10.73 -9.99
CA GLY A 175 3.61 9.89 -11.17
C GLY A 175 2.61 10.24 -12.27
N SER A 176 2.93 9.80 -13.49
CA SER A 176 2.12 10.04 -14.68
C SER A 176 2.32 8.91 -15.71
N PRO A 177 1.57 8.86 -16.80
CA PRO A 177 1.83 7.93 -17.90
C PRO A 177 3.25 8.01 -18.44
N GLU A 178 3.87 9.20 -18.42
CA GLU A 178 5.25 9.46 -18.84
C GLU A 178 6.26 8.81 -17.87
N SER A 179 5.93 8.73 -16.58
CA SER A 179 6.75 8.00 -15.58
C SER A 179 6.88 6.52 -15.95
N PHE A 180 5.79 5.89 -16.38
CA PHE A 180 5.81 4.51 -16.86
C PHE A 180 6.55 4.35 -18.19
N ALA A 181 6.37 5.28 -19.13
CA ALA A 181 7.08 5.26 -20.40
C ALA A 181 8.59 5.32 -20.17
N ARG A 182 9.05 6.29 -19.35
CA ARG A 182 10.46 6.43 -18.99
C ARG A 182 11.01 5.21 -18.27
N MET A 183 10.22 4.62 -17.36
CA MET A 183 10.61 3.38 -16.67
C MET A 183 10.87 2.23 -17.66
N LEU A 184 10.03 2.08 -18.68
CA LEU A 184 10.19 1.06 -19.72
C LEU A 184 11.39 1.38 -20.62
N GLU A 185 11.54 2.62 -21.05
CA GLU A 185 12.67 3.09 -21.88
C GLU A 185 14.01 2.86 -21.18
N ASP A 186 14.14 3.24 -19.91
CA ASP A 186 15.33 3.02 -19.10
C ASP A 186 15.66 1.52 -19.00
N ALA A 187 14.64 0.67 -18.82
CA ALA A 187 14.82 -0.78 -18.72
C ALA A 187 15.31 -1.40 -20.05
N VAL A 188 14.69 -1.02 -21.17
CA VAL A 188 15.09 -1.50 -22.50
C VAL A 188 16.50 -1.04 -22.83
N ALA A 189 16.84 0.23 -22.54
CA ALA A 189 18.16 0.79 -22.80
C ALA A 189 19.29 0.14 -21.98
N SER A 190 18.98 -0.41 -20.79
CA SER A 190 19.97 -1.00 -19.89
C SER A 190 20.45 -2.40 -20.30
N GLY A 191 19.83 -3.06 -21.27
CA GLY A 191 20.18 -4.40 -21.76
C GLY A 191 19.94 -5.54 -20.76
N ILE A 192 19.21 -5.27 -19.66
CA ILE A 192 18.77 -6.25 -18.66
C ILE A 192 17.62 -7.10 -19.17
N GLN A 193 17.33 -8.23 -18.52
CA GLN A 193 16.09 -8.95 -18.77
C GLN A 193 14.93 -8.20 -18.09
N CYS A 194 14.08 -7.60 -18.90
CA CYS A 194 12.94 -6.83 -18.43
C CYS A 194 11.70 -7.73 -18.32
N VAL A 195 11.11 -7.81 -17.12
CA VAL A 195 9.85 -8.51 -16.87
C VAL A 195 8.81 -7.48 -16.43
N VAL A 196 7.69 -7.40 -17.14
CA VAL A 196 6.57 -6.54 -16.76
C VAL A 196 5.51 -7.38 -16.08
N ARG A 197 5.23 -7.09 -14.80
CA ARG A 197 4.11 -7.69 -14.10
C ARG A 197 2.85 -6.92 -14.38
N THR A 198 1.95 -7.55 -15.10
CA THR A 198 0.65 -6.99 -15.42
C THR A 198 -0.32 -7.19 -14.26
N HIS A 199 -1.13 -6.17 -13.96
CA HIS A 199 -2.16 -6.27 -12.92
C HIS A 199 -3.22 -7.31 -13.32
N PRO A 200 -3.73 -8.16 -12.39
CA PRO A 200 -4.72 -9.19 -12.70
C PRO A 200 -5.96 -8.70 -13.44
N ASP A 201 -6.49 -7.52 -13.08
CA ASP A 201 -7.67 -6.95 -13.77
C ASP A 201 -7.36 -6.51 -15.21
N VAL A 202 -6.09 -6.19 -15.51
CA VAL A 202 -5.63 -5.88 -16.89
C VAL A 202 -5.52 -7.18 -17.68
N MET A 203 -4.96 -8.23 -17.10
CA MET A 203 -4.88 -9.54 -17.73
C MET A 203 -6.25 -10.13 -18.06
N ALA A 204 -7.22 -9.92 -17.18
CA ALA A 204 -8.61 -10.36 -17.41
C ALA A 204 -9.36 -9.47 -18.42
N GLY A 205 -8.74 -8.42 -18.97
CA GLY A 205 -9.35 -7.52 -19.93
C GLY A 205 -10.37 -6.54 -19.34
N PHE A 206 -10.55 -6.51 -18.02
CA PHE A 206 -11.50 -5.59 -17.35
C PHE A 206 -10.98 -4.15 -17.27
N ARG A 207 -9.68 -3.95 -17.29
CA ARG A 207 -9.03 -2.66 -17.11
C ARG A 207 -7.83 -2.54 -18.06
N LYS A 208 -7.36 -1.31 -18.29
CA LYS A 208 -6.09 -1.03 -18.99
C LYS A 208 -4.97 -0.83 -17.99
N GLY A 209 -3.76 -1.25 -18.35
CA GLY A 209 -2.52 -0.92 -17.64
C GLY A 209 -1.86 0.32 -18.22
N TYR A 210 -0.85 0.84 -17.53
CA TYR A 210 0.02 1.89 -18.07
C TYR A 210 1.11 1.32 -19.00
N LEU A 211 1.59 0.10 -18.73
CA LEU A 211 2.71 -0.53 -19.41
C LEU A 211 2.30 -1.66 -20.35
N THR A 212 1.28 -2.44 -20.03
CA THR A 212 1.00 -3.73 -20.68
C THR A 212 0.96 -3.63 -22.20
N GLU A 213 0.23 -2.67 -22.76
CA GLU A 213 0.12 -2.51 -24.23
C GLU A 213 1.46 -2.12 -24.88
N LYS A 214 2.23 -1.24 -24.23
CA LYS A 214 3.54 -0.79 -24.72
C LYS A 214 4.60 -1.88 -24.60
N ALA A 215 4.57 -2.64 -23.51
CA ALA A 215 5.48 -3.72 -23.21
C ALA A 215 5.31 -4.92 -24.17
N ALA A 216 4.08 -5.21 -24.59
CA ALA A 216 3.77 -6.30 -25.52
C ALA A 216 4.48 -6.16 -26.88
N GLY A 217 4.83 -4.94 -27.30
CA GLY A 217 5.55 -4.67 -28.54
C GLY A 217 7.04 -4.39 -28.38
N ALA A 218 7.55 -4.34 -27.14
CA ALA A 218 8.93 -3.95 -26.87
C ALA A 218 9.90 -5.14 -26.94
N PRO A 219 11.01 -5.03 -27.73
CA PRO A 219 11.98 -6.11 -27.84
C PRO A 219 12.63 -6.46 -26.49
N GLY A 220 12.73 -7.74 -26.19
CA GLY A 220 13.40 -8.23 -24.96
C GLY A 220 12.62 -8.05 -23.67
N VAL A 221 11.36 -7.63 -23.77
CA VAL A 221 10.44 -7.50 -22.62
C VAL A 221 9.55 -8.73 -22.51
N ILE A 222 9.48 -9.31 -21.31
CA ILE A 222 8.64 -10.46 -20.98
C ILE A 222 7.42 -9.97 -20.21
N LEU A 223 6.21 -10.30 -20.67
CA LEU A 223 4.99 -10.06 -19.91
C LEU A 223 4.75 -11.23 -18.96
N LEU A 224 4.78 -10.96 -17.66
CA LEU A 224 4.44 -11.93 -16.63
C LEU A 224 2.94 -11.87 -16.33
N ALA A 225 2.25 -12.89 -16.85
CA ALA A 225 0.80 -13.06 -16.74
C ALA A 225 0.38 -14.09 -15.69
N ASP A 226 1.34 -14.73 -15.03
CA ASP A 226 1.07 -15.81 -14.09
C ASP A 226 0.32 -15.32 -12.84
N ALA A 227 -0.72 -16.06 -12.49
CA ALA A 227 -1.45 -15.85 -11.24
C ALA A 227 -0.67 -16.52 -10.09
N VAL A 228 0.42 -15.89 -9.67
CA VAL A 228 1.28 -16.33 -8.57
C VAL A 228 1.47 -15.22 -7.55
N SER A 229 1.81 -15.60 -6.31
CA SER A 229 1.94 -14.64 -5.21
C SER A 229 3.01 -13.57 -5.48
N ALA A 230 2.89 -12.43 -4.78
CA ALA A 230 3.91 -11.39 -4.83
C ALA A 230 5.29 -11.93 -4.41
N ALA A 231 5.35 -12.75 -3.36
CA ALA A 231 6.57 -13.38 -2.89
C ALA A 231 7.24 -14.23 -3.98
N SER A 232 6.47 -15.07 -4.69
CA SER A 232 7.01 -15.90 -5.76
C SER A 232 7.60 -15.09 -6.91
N VAL A 233 6.99 -13.97 -7.25
CA VAL A 233 7.55 -13.07 -8.28
C VAL A 233 8.82 -12.41 -7.81
N LEU A 234 8.85 -11.96 -6.54
CA LEU A 234 10.02 -11.31 -5.94
C LEU A 234 11.21 -12.27 -5.82
N ASP A 235 10.98 -13.55 -5.52
CA ASP A 235 12.04 -14.57 -5.47
C ASP A 235 12.69 -14.83 -6.85
N ALA A 236 12.04 -14.41 -7.94
CA ALA A 236 12.50 -14.67 -9.32
C ALA A 236 13.18 -13.45 -9.98
N VAL A 237 13.39 -12.34 -9.27
CA VAL A 237 13.91 -11.09 -9.81
C VAL A 237 15.00 -10.47 -8.93
N ASP A 238 15.90 -9.71 -9.53
CA ASP A 238 17.04 -9.10 -8.85
C ASP A 238 16.80 -7.64 -8.45
N GLU A 239 15.80 -7.00 -9.05
CA GLU A 239 15.46 -5.59 -8.81
C GLU A 239 14.01 -5.32 -9.17
N VAL A 240 13.38 -4.34 -8.52
CA VAL A 240 11.99 -3.92 -8.78
C VAL A 240 11.96 -2.44 -9.14
N TRP A 241 11.33 -2.10 -10.26
CA TRP A 241 11.05 -0.74 -10.67
C TRP A 241 9.56 -0.46 -10.63
N THR A 242 9.18 0.67 -10.07
CA THR A 242 7.77 1.00 -9.85
C THR A 242 7.53 2.50 -9.87
N VAL A 243 6.27 2.91 -10.09
CA VAL A 243 5.87 4.30 -9.91
C VAL A 243 5.37 4.53 -8.48
N SER A 244 4.34 3.79 -8.04
CA SER A 244 3.76 3.98 -6.69
C SER A 244 3.24 2.71 -6.04
N SER A 245 3.54 1.55 -6.63
CA SER A 245 2.99 0.28 -6.15
C SER A 245 3.57 -0.15 -4.79
N GLN A 246 2.74 -0.70 -3.92
CA GLN A 246 3.20 -1.34 -2.69
C GLN A 246 4.17 -2.51 -2.94
N PHE A 247 4.21 -3.03 -4.14
CA PHE A 247 5.17 -4.08 -4.52
C PHE A 247 6.64 -3.68 -4.28
N GLY A 248 6.95 -2.37 -4.38
CA GLY A 248 8.27 -1.85 -4.02
C GLY A 248 8.56 -1.97 -2.51
N LEU A 249 7.57 -1.77 -1.64
CA LEU A 249 7.73 -2.04 -0.22
C LEU A 249 8.00 -3.54 0.03
N ASP A 250 7.21 -4.42 -0.60
CA ASP A 250 7.38 -5.86 -0.46
C ASP A 250 8.79 -6.33 -0.91
N ALA A 251 9.37 -5.65 -1.91
CA ALA A 251 10.74 -5.87 -2.39
C ALA A 251 11.77 -5.37 -1.37
N LEU A 252 11.63 -4.16 -0.83
CA LEU A 252 12.52 -3.61 0.21
C LEU A 252 12.60 -4.51 1.44
N LEU A 253 11.45 -5.05 1.90
CA LEU A 253 11.40 -5.97 3.03
C LEU A 253 12.22 -7.25 2.80
N ARG A 254 12.41 -7.65 1.53
CA ARG A 254 13.21 -8.81 1.10
C ARG A 254 14.65 -8.49 0.75
N GLY A 255 15.08 -7.23 0.94
CA GLY A 255 16.41 -6.78 0.57
C GLY A 255 16.63 -6.65 -0.94
N ILE A 256 15.57 -6.66 -1.73
CA ILE A 256 15.63 -6.47 -3.19
C ILE A 256 15.71 -4.97 -3.49
N PRO A 257 16.70 -4.50 -4.27
CA PRO A 257 16.79 -3.11 -4.68
C PRO A 257 15.54 -2.61 -5.38
N VAL A 258 15.16 -1.38 -5.08
CA VAL A 258 13.95 -0.74 -5.65
C VAL A 258 14.30 0.58 -6.30
N ARG A 259 13.80 0.78 -7.53
CA ARG A 259 13.84 2.07 -8.23
C ARG A 259 12.44 2.65 -8.35
N CYS A 260 12.29 3.91 -8.00
CA CYS A 260 11.02 4.63 -7.99
C CYS A 260 10.97 5.73 -9.06
N TYR A 261 9.90 5.74 -9.86
CA TYR A 261 9.61 6.78 -10.87
C TYR A 261 8.47 7.72 -10.44
N GLY A 262 7.90 7.50 -9.28
CA GLY A 262 7.04 8.36 -8.48
C GLY A 262 7.52 8.33 -7.04
N ALA A 263 6.88 9.06 -6.13
CA ALA A 263 7.26 9.15 -4.72
C ALA A 263 6.25 8.41 -3.81
N PRO A 264 6.18 7.06 -3.83
CA PRO A 264 5.45 6.34 -2.80
C PRO A 264 6.02 6.69 -1.41
N PHE A 265 5.29 6.35 -0.36
CA PHE A 265 5.67 6.72 1.01
C PHE A 265 7.02 6.17 1.46
N TYR A 266 7.53 5.12 0.83
CA TYR A 266 8.83 4.50 1.11
C TYR A 266 9.99 5.07 0.26
N ALA A 267 9.74 5.94 -0.73
CA ALA A 267 10.75 6.62 -1.52
C ALA A 267 11.27 7.90 -0.83
N GLY A 268 12.46 8.38 -1.19
CA GLY A 268 13.04 9.62 -0.70
C GLY A 268 13.78 9.51 0.64
N TRP A 269 13.86 8.34 1.25
CA TRP A 269 14.53 8.11 2.53
C TRP A 269 15.96 7.58 2.41
N GLY A 270 16.45 7.39 1.18
CA GLY A 270 17.74 6.74 0.90
C GLY A 270 17.67 5.21 0.85
N LEU A 271 16.48 4.63 0.85
CA LEU A 271 16.23 3.18 0.73
C LEU A 271 16.04 2.74 -0.73
N THR A 272 15.79 3.68 -1.63
CA THR A 272 15.44 3.46 -3.03
C THR A 272 16.31 4.29 -3.97
N ASP A 273 16.47 3.84 -5.23
CA ASP A 273 17.00 4.66 -6.33
C ASP A 273 15.86 5.51 -6.91
N ASP A 274 15.82 6.78 -6.54
CA ASP A 274 14.69 7.66 -6.83
C ASP A 274 14.90 8.43 -8.14
N ARG A 275 14.22 8.01 -9.22
CA ARG A 275 14.19 8.64 -10.55
C ARG A 275 12.97 9.55 -10.71
N LEU A 276 12.76 10.42 -9.74
CA LEU A 276 11.55 11.22 -9.57
C LEU A 276 11.43 12.31 -10.64
N GLY A 277 10.20 12.47 -11.15
CA GLY A 277 9.81 13.66 -11.89
C GLY A 277 9.65 14.88 -10.97
N GLU A 278 9.41 16.06 -11.54
CA GLU A 278 9.28 17.31 -10.78
C GLU A 278 8.19 17.22 -9.70
N ALA A 279 6.99 16.82 -10.05
CA ALA A 279 5.87 16.69 -9.12
C ALA A 279 6.14 15.70 -7.97
N SER A 280 6.89 14.62 -8.24
CA SER A 280 7.25 13.64 -7.21
C SER A 280 8.28 14.16 -6.21
N ARG A 281 9.07 15.18 -6.57
CA ARG A 281 10.10 15.75 -5.71
C ARG A 281 9.54 16.61 -4.57
N GLU A 282 8.28 16.98 -4.61
CA GLU A 282 7.62 17.77 -3.55
C GLU A 282 7.67 17.09 -2.18
N ALA A 283 7.77 15.76 -2.12
CA ALA A 283 7.91 15.02 -0.87
C ALA A 283 9.31 15.13 -0.24
N LEU A 284 10.37 15.30 -1.04
CA LEU A 284 11.75 15.19 -0.60
C LEU A 284 12.14 16.14 0.54
N PRO A 285 11.70 17.43 0.57
CA PRO A 285 12.02 18.34 1.66
C PRO A 285 11.54 17.87 3.03
N ARG A 286 10.57 16.97 3.09
CA ARG A 286 10.05 16.41 4.35
C ARG A 286 10.72 15.09 4.74
N ARG A 287 11.38 14.39 3.79
CA ARG A 287 11.96 13.04 3.96
C ARG A 287 13.47 13.10 4.16
N LEU A 288 13.91 13.87 5.16
CA LEU A 288 15.32 14.11 5.44
C LEU A 288 15.97 13.04 6.35
N ALA A 289 15.19 12.35 7.15
CA ALA A 289 15.64 11.24 7.98
C ALA A 289 16.22 10.09 7.12
N ARG A 290 17.01 9.24 7.75
CA ARG A 290 17.63 8.07 7.09
C ARG A 290 17.26 6.80 7.86
N PRO A 291 16.00 6.35 7.80
CA PRO A 291 15.56 5.11 8.42
C PRO A 291 16.24 3.91 7.73
N SER A 292 16.43 2.83 8.49
CA SER A 292 16.69 1.52 7.90
C SER A 292 15.36 0.89 7.38
N VAL A 293 15.46 -0.21 6.64
CA VAL A 293 14.27 -0.99 6.24
C VAL A 293 13.49 -1.48 7.46
N ASP A 294 14.19 -1.77 8.58
CA ASP A 294 13.55 -2.21 9.81
C ASP A 294 12.77 -1.06 10.49
N HIS A 295 13.28 0.15 10.50
CA HIS A 295 12.53 1.33 10.95
C HIS A 295 11.27 1.55 10.07
N LEU A 296 11.42 1.42 8.75
CA LEU A 296 10.29 1.49 7.81
C LEU A 296 9.25 0.40 8.11
N ALA A 297 9.68 -0.84 8.38
CA ALA A 297 8.80 -1.95 8.71
C ALA A 297 8.03 -1.70 10.03
N ALA A 298 8.71 -1.25 11.08
CA ALA A 298 8.07 -0.90 12.35
C ALA A 298 7.01 0.19 12.17
N ALA A 299 7.36 1.29 11.49
CA ALA A 299 6.43 2.38 11.23
C ALA A 299 5.21 1.92 10.44
N THR A 300 5.44 1.17 9.35
CA THR A 300 4.41 0.78 8.39
C THR A 300 3.46 -0.30 8.90
N PHE A 301 3.96 -1.27 9.68
CA PHE A 301 3.19 -2.45 10.07
C PHE A 301 2.82 -2.50 11.55
N SER A 302 3.44 -1.69 12.43
CA SER A 302 3.10 -1.67 13.86
C SER A 302 2.60 -0.31 14.33
N LEU A 303 3.36 0.76 14.11
CA LEU A 303 3.04 2.05 14.70
C LEU A 303 1.82 2.71 14.05
N TYR A 304 1.66 2.56 12.74
CA TYR A 304 0.66 3.29 11.97
C TYR A 304 -0.70 2.58 11.88
N PRO A 305 -0.85 1.31 11.42
CA PRO A 305 -2.14 0.66 11.24
C PRO A 305 -2.76 0.20 12.57
N SER A 306 -4.09 0.05 12.58
CA SER A 306 -4.81 -0.70 13.60
C SER A 306 -5.22 -2.05 13.04
N TYR A 307 -5.10 -3.08 13.88
CA TYR A 307 -5.46 -4.46 13.56
C TYR A 307 -6.63 -4.92 14.40
N ARG A 308 -7.53 -5.70 13.79
CA ARG A 308 -8.65 -6.35 14.47
C ARG A 308 -8.81 -7.76 13.97
N ASP A 309 -9.06 -8.68 14.90
CA ASP A 309 -9.58 -10.00 14.53
C ASP A 309 -10.94 -9.83 13.86
N THR A 310 -11.10 -10.31 12.63
CA THR A 310 -12.31 -10.09 11.84
C THR A 310 -13.52 -10.91 12.31
N ALA A 311 -13.33 -11.90 13.18
CA ALA A 311 -14.39 -12.70 13.76
C ALA A 311 -14.89 -12.11 15.08
N THR A 312 -13.99 -11.63 15.95
CA THR A 312 -14.32 -11.13 17.29
C THR A 312 -14.33 -9.61 17.40
N TRP A 313 -13.67 -8.92 16.47
CA TRP A 313 -13.39 -7.49 16.47
C TRP A 313 -12.49 -7.01 17.62
N GLU A 314 -11.85 -7.92 18.32
CA GLU A 314 -10.85 -7.61 19.32
C GLU A 314 -9.62 -6.97 18.67
N GLU A 315 -9.00 -6.04 19.40
CA GLU A 315 -7.73 -5.46 18.96
C GLU A 315 -6.62 -6.50 19.09
N ILE A 316 -5.84 -6.63 18.01
CA ILE A 316 -4.71 -7.54 17.94
C ILE A 316 -3.46 -6.79 17.50
N ASP A 317 -2.30 -7.36 17.72
CA ASP A 317 -1.05 -6.84 17.19
C ASP A 317 -0.72 -7.39 15.77
N VAL A 318 0.36 -6.92 15.20
CA VAL A 318 0.80 -7.33 13.86
C VAL A 318 1.16 -8.81 13.80
N PHE A 319 1.72 -9.40 14.86
CA PHE A 319 2.13 -10.80 14.87
C PHE A 319 0.91 -11.72 14.88
N ARG A 320 -0.07 -11.38 15.71
CA ARG A 320 -1.35 -12.09 15.71
C ARG A 320 -2.08 -11.97 14.38
N ALA A 321 -1.99 -10.80 13.73
CA ALA A 321 -2.54 -10.61 12.38
C ALA A 321 -1.83 -11.50 11.34
N ILE A 322 -0.50 -11.60 11.41
CA ILE A 322 0.30 -12.51 10.56
C ILE A 322 -0.16 -13.95 10.76
N ASP A 323 -0.24 -14.44 12.01
CA ASP A 323 -0.67 -15.80 12.33
C ASP A 323 -2.08 -16.10 11.79
N THR A 324 -2.99 -15.13 11.95
CA THR A 324 -4.37 -15.24 11.44
C THR A 324 -4.40 -15.40 9.92
N LEU A 325 -3.62 -14.58 9.19
CA LEU A 325 -3.56 -14.65 7.71
C LEU A 325 -2.91 -15.95 7.22
N VAL A 326 -1.86 -16.41 7.89
CA VAL A 326 -1.22 -17.69 7.59
C VAL A 326 -2.21 -18.84 7.79
N ALA A 327 -2.90 -18.89 8.91
CA ALA A 327 -3.90 -19.91 9.18
C ALA A 327 -5.05 -19.91 8.17
N GLU A 328 -5.51 -18.72 7.76
CA GLU A 328 -6.55 -18.57 6.73
C GLU A 328 -6.06 -19.05 5.35
N ARG A 329 -4.83 -18.67 4.95
CA ARG A 329 -4.23 -19.10 3.68
C ARG A 329 -4.05 -20.61 3.61
N ASN A 330 -3.54 -21.23 4.66
CA ASN A 330 -3.37 -22.68 4.76
C ASN A 330 -4.72 -23.41 4.64
N ARG A 331 -5.77 -22.88 5.29
CA ARG A 331 -7.13 -23.42 5.17
C ARG A 331 -7.66 -23.38 3.71
N LEU A 332 -7.23 -22.40 2.93
CA LEU A 332 -7.62 -22.25 1.52
C LEU A 332 -6.68 -23.00 0.56
N ALA A 333 -5.67 -23.71 1.06
CA ALA A 333 -4.69 -24.47 0.29
C ALA A 333 -3.99 -23.62 -0.80
N LEU A 334 -3.55 -22.42 -0.43
CA LEU A 334 -2.86 -21.48 -1.32
C LEU A 334 -1.33 -21.52 -1.18
N ASP A 335 -0.80 -22.46 -0.42
CA ASP A 335 0.64 -22.69 -0.22
C ASP A 335 1.26 -23.54 -1.33
#